data_c73d4689bc67525b6a866d09f3e1df2b
#
_entry.id   c73d4689bc67525b6a866d09f3e1df2b
#
_cell.length_a   1.000
_cell.length_b   1.000
_cell.length_c   1.000
_cell.angle_alpha   90.00
_cell.angle_beta   90.00
_cell.angle_gamma   90.00
#
_symmetry.space_group_name_H-M   'P 1'
#
loop_
_entity.id
_entity.type
_entity.pdbx_description
1 polymer ?
#
loop_
_entity_poly.entity_id
_entity_poly.type
_entity_poly.pdbx_seq_one_letter_code
_entity_poly.pdbx_strand_id
1 'polypeptide(L)'
;PTEKIIEEGDLLIIDTGSVFDSYYCDFDRNYAFGYICEEAKKAYRVAYEATEAGFKACQTGNTTTDVFNAMNDVLQKGGALGNTVGRLGHGLGMQLTEWPSNTATDNTVLEPGVVLTLEPGMAFLPGKEMVHEENIVITDDGPEWLSIRAADELPVIQ
;
A
#
# COMPACT_ATOMS: atom_id res chain seq x y z
N PRO A 1 17.00 -6.54 12.09
CA PRO A 1 18.27 -6.27 11.39
C PRO A 1 18.98 -7.58 11.06
N THR A 2 19.60 -7.64 9.91
CA THR A 2 20.39 -8.79 9.46
C THR A 2 21.77 -8.30 8.99
N GLU A 3 22.70 -9.23 8.77
CA GLU A 3 24.02 -8.94 8.21
C GLU A 3 23.99 -8.90 6.66
N LYS A 4 22.80 -8.89 6.05
CA LYS A 4 22.70 -8.83 4.60
C LYS A 4 23.24 -7.49 4.09
N ILE A 5 24.21 -7.57 3.20
CA ILE A 5 24.71 -6.42 2.43
C ILE A 5 23.81 -6.25 1.21
N ILE A 6 23.44 -5.02 0.91
CA ILE A 6 22.65 -4.68 -0.29
C ILE A 6 23.54 -4.89 -1.51
N GLU A 7 23.02 -5.60 -2.50
CA GLU A 7 23.70 -5.93 -3.75
C GLU A 7 22.87 -5.42 -4.95
N GLU A 8 23.52 -5.25 -6.11
CA GLU A 8 22.83 -4.88 -7.35
C GLU A 8 21.70 -5.86 -7.67
N GLY A 9 20.52 -5.34 -7.99
CA GLY A 9 19.30 -6.11 -8.22
C GLY A 9 18.46 -6.37 -6.96
N ASP A 10 18.91 -5.93 -5.78
CA ASP A 10 18.07 -5.96 -4.58
C ASP A 10 16.98 -4.90 -4.66
N LEU A 11 15.87 -5.21 -4.00
CA LEU A 11 14.80 -4.26 -3.73
C LEU A 11 14.91 -3.79 -2.28
N LEU A 12 14.80 -2.49 -2.09
CA LEU A 12 14.73 -1.85 -0.80
C LEU A 12 13.32 -1.29 -0.62
N ILE A 13 12.57 -1.84 0.33
CA ILE A 13 11.31 -1.30 0.79
C ILE A 13 11.60 -0.52 2.06
N ILE A 14 11.26 0.76 2.07
CA ILE A 14 11.37 1.63 3.24
C ILE A 14 9.95 1.89 3.72
N ASP A 15 9.52 1.10 4.71
CA ASP A 15 8.31 1.34 5.47
C ASP A 15 8.65 2.32 6.59
N THR A 16 8.01 3.48 6.57
CA THR A 16 8.36 4.58 7.46
C THR A 16 7.19 5.50 7.72
N GLY A 17 7.24 6.12 8.87
CA GLY A 17 6.25 7.10 9.27
C GLY A 17 6.82 8.12 10.24
N SER A 18 5.98 9.03 10.65
CA SER A 18 6.29 9.99 11.70
C SER A 18 5.05 10.38 12.48
N VAL A 19 5.24 11.07 13.58
CA VAL A 19 4.18 11.60 14.43
C VAL A 19 4.28 13.12 14.44
N PHE A 20 3.18 13.78 14.12
CA PHE A 20 3.06 15.21 14.28
C PHE A 20 1.77 15.54 15.05
N ASP A 21 1.90 16.31 16.13
CA ASP A 21 0.78 16.70 16.99
C ASP A 21 -0.13 15.54 17.42
N SER A 22 0.49 14.40 17.76
CA SER A 22 -0.13 13.13 18.16
C SER A 22 -0.81 12.35 17.04
N TYR A 23 -0.69 12.74 15.78
CA TYR A 23 -1.19 12.00 14.62
C TYR A 23 -0.05 11.33 13.86
N TYR A 24 -0.28 10.08 13.47
CA TYR A 24 0.67 9.27 12.71
C TYR A 24 0.49 9.45 11.19
N CYS A 25 1.58 9.30 10.46
CA CYS A 25 1.57 8.94 9.05
C CYS A 25 2.36 7.64 8.86
N ASP A 26 2.02 6.89 7.81
CA ASP A 26 2.59 5.57 7.51
C ASP A 26 2.61 5.36 6.00
N PHE A 27 3.78 5.17 5.40
CA PHE A 27 3.88 4.98 3.96
C PHE A 27 5.16 4.26 3.55
N ASP A 28 5.05 3.48 2.48
CA ASP A 28 6.18 2.79 1.87
C ASP A 28 6.80 3.57 0.72
N ARG A 29 8.13 3.43 0.61
CA ARG A 29 8.87 3.84 -0.59
C ARG A 29 9.80 2.72 -1.02
N ASN A 30 9.71 2.40 -2.30
CA ASN A 30 10.44 1.30 -2.91
C ASN A 30 11.55 1.81 -3.81
N TYR A 31 12.69 1.13 -3.78
CA TYR A 31 13.85 1.42 -4.64
C TYR A 31 14.47 0.11 -5.13
N ALA A 32 14.93 0.11 -6.37
CA ALA A 32 15.84 -0.93 -6.85
C ALA A 32 17.28 -0.43 -6.75
N PHE A 33 18.21 -1.30 -6.35
CA PHE A 33 19.63 -0.97 -6.29
C PHE A 33 20.35 -1.47 -7.54
N GLY A 34 21.02 -0.57 -8.24
CA GLY A 34 21.79 -0.84 -9.47
C GLY A 34 20.92 -1.06 -10.71
N TYR A 35 20.05 -2.06 -10.71
CA TYR A 35 19.15 -2.35 -11.83
C TYR A 35 17.81 -2.94 -11.37
N ILE A 36 16.81 -2.97 -12.25
CA ILE A 36 15.49 -3.56 -12.01
C ILE A 36 15.34 -4.81 -12.88
N CYS A 37 14.95 -5.95 -12.28
CA CYS A 37 14.46 -7.09 -13.07
C CYS A 37 13.01 -6.86 -13.54
N GLU A 38 12.60 -7.50 -14.63
CA GLU A 38 11.25 -7.31 -15.21
C GLU A 38 10.13 -7.75 -14.25
N GLU A 39 10.36 -8.77 -13.46
CA GLU A 39 9.40 -9.25 -12.46
C GLU A 39 9.16 -8.19 -11.37
N ALA A 40 10.20 -7.54 -10.87
CA ALA A 40 10.10 -6.47 -9.88
C ALA A 40 9.42 -5.22 -10.47
N LYS A 41 9.77 -4.85 -11.70
CA LYS A 41 9.13 -3.76 -12.42
C LYS A 41 7.62 -3.99 -12.59
N LYS A 42 7.26 -5.21 -13.00
CA LYS A 42 5.86 -5.63 -13.13
C LYS A 42 5.15 -5.59 -11.77
N ALA A 43 5.77 -6.14 -10.72
CA ALA A 43 5.19 -6.18 -9.38
C ALA A 43 4.93 -4.78 -8.82
N TYR A 44 5.89 -3.86 -8.99
CA TYR A 44 5.73 -2.47 -8.60
C TYR A 44 4.53 -1.82 -9.30
N ARG A 45 4.43 -2.00 -10.62
CA ARG A 45 3.32 -1.47 -11.40
C ARG A 45 1.97 -2.01 -10.93
N VAL A 46 1.90 -3.31 -10.66
CA VAL A 46 0.68 -3.96 -10.14
C VAL A 46 0.30 -3.40 -8.75
N ALA A 47 1.26 -3.28 -7.83
CA ALA A 47 1.01 -2.71 -6.51
C ALA A 47 0.56 -1.24 -6.59
N TYR A 48 1.20 -0.43 -7.45
CA TYR A 48 0.80 0.95 -7.72
C TYR A 48 -0.64 1.03 -8.25
N GLU A 49 -0.99 0.20 -9.25
CA GLU A 49 -2.33 0.15 -9.83
C GLU A 49 -3.38 -0.36 -8.81
N ALA A 50 -2.99 -1.26 -7.90
CA ALA A 50 -3.85 -1.71 -6.81
C ALA A 50 -4.15 -0.55 -5.84
N THR A 51 -3.17 0.25 -5.47
CA THR A 51 -3.37 1.46 -4.64
C THR A 51 -4.33 2.44 -5.32
N GLU A 52 -4.21 2.65 -6.63
CA GLU A 52 -5.15 3.47 -7.42
C GLU A 52 -6.58 2.90 -7.41
N ALA A 53 -6.71 1.57 -7.49
CA ALA A 53 -8.02 0.92 -7.42
C ALA A 53 -8.65 1.08 -6.02
N GLY A 54 -7.86 0.91 -4.96
CA GLY A 54 -8.27 1.16 -3.59
C GLY A 54 -8.72 2.60 -3.39
N PHE A 55 -7.93 3.57 -3.85
CA PHE A 55 -8.29 4.99 -3.78
C PHE A 55 -9.66 5.27 -4.43
N LYS A 56 -9.90 4.76 -5.62
CA LYS A 56 -11.18 4.94 -6.32
C LYS A 56 -12.36 4.29 -5.60
N ALA A 57 -12.11 3.19 -4.86
CA ALA A 57 -13.12 2.49 -4.07
C ALA A 57 -13.42 3.18 -2.72
N CYS A 58 -12.55 4.06 -2.25
CA CYS A 58 -12.71 4.82 -1.00
C CYS A 58 -13.73 5.93 -1.14
N GLN A 59 -14.99 5.57 -1.35
CA GLN A 59 -16.10 6.51 -1.45
C GLN A 59 -16.97 6.41 -0.19
N THR A 60 -17.53 7.55 0.24
CA THR A 60 -18.52 7.56 1.32
C THR A 60 -19.67 6.60 1.01
N GLY A 61 -19.97 5.72 1.97
CA GLY A 61 -21.00 4.68 1.86
C GLY A 61 -20.50 3.32 1.35
N ASN A 62 -19.31 3.24 0.74
CA ASN A 62 -18.65 1.97 0.49
C ASN A 62 -18.10 1.38 1.80
N THR A 63 -17.65 0.14 1.76
CA THR A 63 -17.07 -0.54 2.92
C THR A 63 -15.57 -0.77 2.74
N THR A 64 -14.87 -1.01 3.84
CA THR A 64 -13.46 -1.44 3.81
C THR A 64 -13.26 -2.75 3.04
N THR A 65 -14.28 -3.64 3.03
CA THR A 65 -14.27 -4.85 2.17
C THR A 65 -14.33 -4.49 0.69
N ASP A 66 -15.07 -3.44 0.29
CA ASP A 66 -15.07 -2.98 -1.12
C ASP A 66 -13.70 -2.46 -1.53
N VAL A 67 -13.03 -1.72 -0.65
CA VAL A 67 -11.66 -1.23 -0.86
C VAL A 67 -10.68 -2.39 -0.98
N PHE A 68 -10.77 -3.37 -0.06
CA PHE A 68 -9.96 -4.59 -0.12
C PHE A 68 -10.15 -5.33 -1.44
N ASN A 69 -11.40 -5.57 -1.85
CA ASN A 69 -11.71 -6.30 -3.06
C ASN A 69 -11.16 -5.59 -4.31
N ALA A 70 -11.30 -4.26 -4.38
CA ALA A 70 -10.78 -3.47 -5.50
C ALA A 70 -9.26 -3.62 -5.65
N MET A 71 -8.51 -3.56 -4.56
CA MET A 71 -7.06 -3.75 -4.55
C MET A 71 -6.68 -5.22 -4.86
N ASN A 72 -7.31 -6.16 -4.16
CA ASN A 72 -7.02 -7.58 -4.30
C ASN A 72 -7.26 -8.09 -5.73
N ASP A 73 -8.31 -7.63 -6.39
CA ASP A 73 -8.62 -7.96 -7.78
C ASP A 73 -7.47 -7.57 -8.73
N VAL A 74 -6.85 -6.42 -8.53
CA VAL A 74 -5.69 -5.97 -9.31
C VAL A 74 -4.48 -6.85 -9.02
N LEU A 75 -4.20 -7.12 -7.75
CA LEU A 75 -3.09 -7.99 -7.33
C LEU A 75 -3.22 -9.39 -7.94
N GLN A 76 -4.39 -10.01 -7.85
CA GLN A 76 -4.62 -11.35 -8.39
C GLN A 76 -4.48 -11.39 -9.92
N LYS A 77 -5.06 -10.43 -10.64
CA LYS A 77 -4.90 -10.29 -12.10
C LYS A 77 -3.45 -10.02 -12.50
N GLY A 78 -2.70 -9.32 -11.66
CA GLY A 78 -1.29 -9.03 -11.84
C GLY A 78 -0.35 -10.21 -11.62
N GLY A 79 -0.86 -11.31 -11.03
CA GLY A 79 -0.12 -12.54 -10.78
C GLY A 79 0.49 -12.62 -9.38
N ALA A 80 -0.13 -12.00 -8.39
CA ALA A 80 0.27 -12.13 -6.99
C ALA A 80 0.25 -13.60 -6.56
N LEU A 81 1.33 -14.06 -5.94
CA LEU A 81 1.44 -15.40 -5.36
C LEU A 81 0.81 -15.50 -3.96
N GLY A 82 0.44 -14.38 -3.39
CA GLY A 82 -0.20 -14.26 -2.08
C GLY A 82 0.13 -12.93 -1.40
N ASN A 83 -0.50 -12.73 -0.26
CA ASN A 83 -0.22 -11.65 0.68
C ASN A 83 -0.08 -12.27 2.08
N THR A 84 1.00 -11.97 2.76
CA THR A 84 1.33 -12.56 4.06
C THR A 84 0.64 -11.88 5.24
N VAL A 85 0.17 -10.65 5.06
CA VAL A 85 -0.42 -9.83 6.15
C VAL A 85 -1.93 -10.05 6.29
N GLY A 86 -2.62 -10.43 5.21
CA GLY A 86 -4.05 -10.71 5.20
C GLY A 86 -4.97 -9.47 5.20
N ARG A 87 -4.38 -8.28 5.18
CA ARG A 87 -5.05 -6.98 4.98
C ARG A 87 -4.31 -6.17 3.92
N LEU A 88 -4.98 -5.20 3.33
CA LEU A 88 -4.41 -4.29 2.32
C LEU A 88 -4.50 -2.83 2.79
N GLY A 89 -4.23 -2.59 4.08
CA GLY A 89 -4.26 -1.30 4.74
C GLY A 89 -5.14 -1.28 5.98
N HIS A 90 -5.13 -0.17 6.68
CA HIS A 90 -5.76 -0.01 7.98
C HIS A 90 -6.13 1.45 8.28
N GLY A 91 -6.91 1.67 9.34
CA GLY A 91 -7.14 2.98 9.92
C GLY A 91 -5.84 3.56 10.49
N LEU A 92 -5.72 4.86 10.39
CA LEU A 92 -4.55 5.63 10.80
C LEU A 92 -4.99 6.93 11.48
N GLY A 93 -4.36 7.27 12.61
CA GLY A 93 -4.73 8.48 13.33
C GLY A 93 -3.87 8.70 14.56
N MET A 94 -4.46 8.62 15.76
CA MET A 94 -3.73 8.75 17.01
C MET A 94 -2.94 7.48 17.39
N GLN A 95 -3.14 6.40 16.65
CA GLN A 95 -2.29 5.20 16.69
C GLN A 95 -1.82 4.90 15.26
N LEU A 96 -0.66 4.26 15.17
CA LEU A 96 -0.10 3.85 13.87
C LEU A 96 -1.05 2.91 13.12
N THR A 97 -1.64 1.96 13.84
CA THR A 97 -2.65 1.06 13.30
C THR A 97 -3.91 1.17 14.14
N GLU A 98 -4.98 1.63 13.51
CA GLU A 98 -6.31 1.74 14.11
C GLU A 98 -7.32 0.93 13.31
N TRP A 99 -8.51 0.72 13.90
CA TRP A 99 -9.67 0.28 13.17
C TRP A 99 -10.19 1.41 12.26
N PRO A 100 -10.73 1.11 11.05
CA PRO A 100 -11.00 -0.21 10.49
C PRO A 100 -9.81 -0.82 9.77
N SER A 101 -9.94 -2.06 9.29
CA SER A 101 -8.94 -2.74 8.45
C SER A 101 -9.49 -3.07 7.07
N ASN A 102 -8.71 -2.80 6.03
CA ASN A 102 -9.03 -3.19 4.66
C ASN A 102 -8.81 -4.70 4.49
N THR A 103 -9.82 -5.49 4.86
CA THR A 103 -9.82 -6.97 4.80
C THR A 103 -11.05 -7.49 4.07
N ALA A 104 -11.03 -8.77 3.71
CA ALA A 104 -12.17 -9.44 3.06
C ALA A 104 -13.43 -9.55 3.95
N THR A 105 -13.35 -9.24 5.24
CA THR A 105 -14.42 -9.48 6.23
C THR A 105 -14.79 -8.28 7.06
N ASP A 106 -14.07 -7.16 6.98
CA ASP A 106 -14.41 -5.92 7.69
C ASP A 106 -15.36 -5.09 6.82
N ASN A 107 -16.64 -5.07 7.20
CA ASN A 107 -17.69 -4.34 6.48
C ASN A 107 -17.96 -2.95 7.06
N THR A 108 -16.94 -2.32 7.66
CA THR A 108 -17.09 -0.95 8.15
C THR A 108 -17.41 -0.01 7.01
N VAL A 109 -18.48 0.74 7.17
CA VAL A 109 -18.91 1.77 6.20
C VAL A 109 -17.96 2.96 6.31
N LEU A 110 -17.49 3.43 5.17
CA LEU A 110 -16.64 4.61 5.07
C LEU A 110 -17.47 5.88 5.18
N GLU A 111 -17.07 6.75 6.10
CA GLU A 111 -17.68 8.04 6.36
C GLU A 111 -16.64 9.17 6.16
N PRO A 112 -17.07 10.40 5.86
CA PRO A 112 -16.17 11.55 5.83
C PRO A 112 -15.38 11.70 7.14
N GLY A 113 -14.09 11.97 7.03
CA GLY A 113 -13.15 12.07 8.15
C GLY A 113 -12.40 10.79 8.49
N VAL A 114 -12.79 9.64 7.92
CA VAL A 114 -12.02 8.39 8.07
C VAL A 114 -10.69 8.54 7.33
N VAL A 115 -9.60 8.24 8.04
CA VAL A 115 -8.24 8.18 7.49
C VAL A 115 -7.78 6.73 7.40
N LEU A 116 -7.22 6.35 6.26
CA LEU A 116 -6.77 4.98 5.98
C LEU A 116 -5.37 5.00 5.36
N THR A 117 -4.63 3.92 5.58
CA THR A 117 -3.59 3.49 4.65
C THR A 117 -4.21 2.64 3.54
N LEU A 118 -3.67 2.76 2.33
CA LEU A 118 -3.87 1.81 1.23
C LEU A 118 -2.54 1.11 1.02
N GLU A 119 -2.46 -0.16 1.44
CA GLU A 119 -1.21 -0.91 1.58
C GLU A 119 -1.29 -2.26 0.81
N PRO A 120 -1.48 -2.24 -0.52
CA PRO A 120 -1.46 -3.47 -1.29
C PRO A 120 -0.06 -4.05 -1.40
N GLY A 121 0.11 -5.26 -0.83
CA GLY A 121 1.33 -6.05 -0.91
C GLY A 121 1.13 -7.34 -1.69
N MET A 122 2.16 -7.80 -2.39
CA MET A 122 2.15 -9.07 -3.12
C MET A 122 3.50 -9.77 -3.10
N ALA A 123 3.49 -11.07 -2.86
CA ALA A 123 4.61 -11.92 -3.24
C ALA A 123 4.59 -12.09 -4.77
N PHE A 124 5.70 -11.81 -5.46
CA PHE A 124 5.82 -11.91 -6.92
C PHE A 124 6.82 -12.97 -7.38
N LEU A 125 7.75 -13.34 -6.51
CA LEU A 125 8.66 -14.49 -6.63
C LEU A 125 8.84 -15.14 -5.26
N PRO A 126 9.33 -16.39 -5.16
CA PRO A 126 9.63 -17.00 -3.86
C PRO A 126 10.55 -16.13 -3.01
N GLY A 127 10.06 -15.69 -1.84
CA GLY A 127 10.80 -14.83 -0.91
C GLY A 127 11.02 -13.39 -1.38
N LYS A 128 10.32 -12.95 -2.42
CA LYS A 128 10.34 -11.56 -2.90
C LYS A 128 8.93 -10.97 -2.84
N GLU A 129 8.84 -9.85 -2.16
CA GLU A 129 7.59 -9.10 -1.97
C GLU A 129 7.72 -7.69 -2.54
N MET A 130 6.60 -7.11 -2.90
CA MET A 130 6.43 -5.72 -3.26
C MET A 130 5.25 -5.18 -2.47
N VAL A 131 5.44 -4.08 -1.79
CA VAL A 131 4.39 -3.36 -1.06
C VAL A 131 4.36 -1.93 -1.57
N HIS A 132 3.18 -1.35 -1.65
CA HIS A 132 3.01 0.06 -1.95
C HIS A 132 2.04 0.64 -0.93
N GLU A 133 2.41 1.74 -0.27
CA GLU A 133 1.57 2.30 0.79
C GLU A 133 1.45 3.81 0.71
N GLU A 134 0.22 4.28 0.84
CA GLU A 134 -0.13 5.70 0.84
C GLU A 134 -1.23 6.00 1.86
N ASN A 135 -1.23 7.23 2.37
CA ASN A 135 -2.28 7.70 3.27
C ASN A 135 -3.34 8.51 2.53
N ILE A 136 -4.59 8.29 2.90
CA ILE A 136 -5.75 8.98 2.37
C ILE A 136 -6.70 9.43 3.47
N VAL A 137 -7.54 10.40 3.16
CA VAL A 137 -8.73 10.76 3.94
C VAL A 137 -9.97 10.67 3.07
N ILE A 138 -11.08 10.19 3.64
CA ILE A 138 -12.40 10.22 3.01
C ILE A 138 -12.98 11.62 3.26
N THR A 139 -13.46 12.27 2.21
CA THR A 139 -14.19 13.55 2.32
C THR A 139 -15.60 13.44 1.75
N ASP A 140 -16.42 14.49 1.90
CA ASP A 140 -17.76 14.53 1.29
C ASP A 140 -17.69 14.48 -0.25
N ASP A 141 -16.60 14.97 -0.84
CA ASP A 141 -16.37 15.01 -2.29
C ASP A 141 -15.61 13.78 -2.82
N GLY A 142 -15.28 12.82 -1.95
CA GLY A 142 -14.51 11.61 -2.25
C GLY A 142 -13.16 11.56 -1.52
N PRO A 143 -12.29 10.60 -1.86
CA PRO A 143 -11.02 10.44 -1.19
C PRO A 143 -9.99 11.49 -1.62
N GLU A 144 -9.14 11.91 -0.69
CA GLU A 144 -8.01 12.79 -0.93
C GLU A 144 -6.70 12.14 -0.46
N TRP A 145 -5.63 12.33 -1.22
CA TRP A 145 -4.29 11.88 -0.82
C TRP A 145 -3.72 12.77 0.28
N LEU A 146 -3.25 12.18 1.36
CA LEU A 146 -2.53 12.88 2.43
C LEU A 146 -1.01 12.81 2.23
N SER A 147 -0.51 11.73 1.64
CA SER A 147 0.90 11.58 1.31
C SER A 147 1.23 12.12 -0.08
N ILE A 148 2.48 12.59 -0.25
CA ILE A 148 3.04 12.83 -1.58
C ILE A 148 3.25 11.47 -2.24
N ARG A 149 2.54 11.22 -3.34
CA ARG A 149 2.53 9.92 -4.04
C ARG A 149 3.93 9.46 -4.42
N ALA A 150 4.16 8.15 -4.31
CA ALA A 150 5.32 7.51 -4.91
C ALA A 150 5.31 7.69 -6.44
N ALA A 151 6.48 7.60 -7.06
CA ALA A 151 6.59 7.62 -8.52
C ALA A 151 5.83 6.43 -9.14
N ASP A 152 5.30 6.60 -10.35
CA ASP A 152 4.59 5.55 -11.09
C ASP A 152 5.54 4.48 -11.67
N GLU A 153 6.84 4.74 -11.67
CA GLU A 153 7.89 3.80 -11.99
C GLU A 153 8.81 3.57 -10.78
N LEU A 154 9.26 2.33 -10.60
CA LEU A 154 10.18 1.96 -9.52
C LEU A 154 11.52 2.68 -9.68
N PRO A 155 11.92 3.58 -8.76
CA PRO A 155 13.18 4.29 -8.83
C PRO A 155 14.39 3.36 -8.70
N VAL A 156 15.45 3.65 -9.45
CA VAL A 156 16.76 2.98 -9.35
C VAL A 156 17.74 3.89 -8.64
N ILE A 157 18.38 3.38 -7.61
CA ILE A 157 19.49 4.06 -6.91
C ILE A 157 20.81 3.34 -7.17
N GLN A 158 21.92 4.08 -7.09
CA GLN A 158 23.29 3.58 -7.32
C GLN A 158 24.11 3.70 -6.03
#